data_16fcdcb57cc0d42f71910aef55f732f2
#
_entry.id   16fcdcb57cc0d42f71910aef55f732f2
#
_cell.length_a   1.000
_cell.length_b   1.000
_cell.length_c   1.000
_cell.angle_alpha   90.00
_cell.angle_beta   90.00
_cell.angle_gamma   90.00
#
_symmetry.space_group_name_H-M   'P 1'
#
loop_
_entity.id
_entity.type
_entity.pdbx_description
1 polymer ?
#
loop_
_entity_poly.entity_id
_entity_poly.type
_entity_poly.pdbx_seq_one_letter_code
_entity_poly.pdbx_strand_id
1 'polypeptide(L)'
;QVTWTFGHLCTLKEPHEYTPNWKSWSLGSLPMIPPRFGIKLISNPTYERQFHTIENLMQHADMIINCGDAGQEGELIQRWVMQKAGARCPVKRLWISSLTEEAIREGFAKLRDASDFQPLYEAGLSRAIGDWLLGMNATRLYTMKYGQNRQVLSIGRVQTPTLALIVNRQLEIQNFVPKQYWELKTVYRDTTFSAILRKSEEELVLEAEKQKEAIAAGKKPKKEEENRGIDPITDRERGLALLNQIKNSPFTVTDVTKKEGREAPLRLFDLTSLQVECNKKFAYSADETLKIIQSLYEKKVATYPRVDTTYLSDDIYPKCPGILKGLRDYETFTASLAGTALLKSKKVFDNSKVTDHHAIIPTGQHPQNLTDMERRVFDLIARRFIAVFYPDCKFATTTVLGEVESIEFKATGKQILEPGWRVIFGTPSAQSQEKEEKGEEENVLPAFVKGESGPHVPDLYEKWTQPPRPYTEATLLLSLIHI
;
A
#
# COMPACT_ATOMS: atom_id res chain seq x y z
N GLN A 1 -6.53 38.94 -8.62
CA GLN A 1 -5.24 38.40 -9.12
C GLN A 1 -5.02 37.01 -8.55
N VAL A 2 -4.28 36.15 -9.27
CA VAL A 2 -3.96 34.77 -8.86
C VAL A 2 -2.43 34.61 -8.85
N THR A 3 -1.93 34.01 -7.76
CA THR A 3 -0.55 33.62 -7.62
C THR A 3 -0.45 32.22 -7.00
N TRP A 4 0.73 31.64 -6.91
CA TRP A 4 0.92 30.24 -6.47
C TRP A 4 2.25 30.04 -5.74
N THR A 5 2.39 28.91 -5.07
CA THR A 5 3.62 28.41 -4.49
C THR A 5 4.08 27.15 -5.24
N PHE A 6 5.37 26.80 -5.15
CA PHE A 6 5.94 25.56 -5.73
C PHE A 6 6.06 24.44 -4.68
N GLY A 7 5.19 24.40 -3.69
CA GLY A 7 5.37 23.73 -2.42
C GLY A 7 5.91 24.71 -1.38
N HIS A 8 6.77 24.27 -0.48
CA HIS A 8 7.35 25.15 0.55
C HIS A 8 8.27 26.23 -0.04
N LEU A 9 7.93 27.49 0.16
CA LEU A 9 8.83 28.62 -0.03
C LEU A 9 9.54 29.01 1.28
N CYS A 10 8.97 28.62 2.42
CA CYS A 10 9.49 28.85 3.74
C CYS A 10 9.87 27.55 4.43
N THR A 11 10.82 27.62 5.37
CA THR A 11 11.23 26.52 6.25
C THR A 11 11.50 27.05 7.66
N LEU A 12 11.64 26.18 8.64
CA LEU A 12 12.10 26.57 9.98
C LEU A 12 13.56 27.04 9.91
N LYS A 13 13.93 27.96 10.80
CA LYS A 13 15.31 28.44 10.93
C LYS A 13 16.26 27.32 11.30
N GLU A 14 17.50 27.42 10.82
CA GLU A 14 18.60 26.54 11.21
C GLU A 14 19.07 26.82 12.64
N PRO A 15 19.69 25.86 13.35
CA PRO A 15 20.16 26.05 14.72
C PRO A 15 21.00 27.31 14.95
N HIS A 16 21.94 27.62 14.05
CA HIS A 16 22.82 28.76 14.15
C HIS A 16 22.11 30.12 13.97
N GLU A 17 20.90 30.15 13.42
CA GLU A 17 20.08 31.35 13.27
C GLU A 17 19.32 31.72 14.56
N TYR A 18 19.29 30.83 15.54
CA TYR A 18 18.78 31.12 16.91
C TYR A 18 19.88 31.60 17.82
N THR A 19 21.06 30.97 17.76
CA THR A 19 22.22 31.36 18.54
C THR A 19 23.52 30.90 17.87
N PRO A 20 24.58 31.76 17.82
CA PRO A 20 25.88 31.37 17.29
C PRO A 20 26.47 30.10 17.93
N ASN A 21 26.15 29.85 19.20
CA ASN A 21 26.62 28.66 19.94
C ASN A 21 26.17 27.34 19.31
N TRP A 22 25.08 27.33 18.55
CA TRP A 22 24.59 26.15 17.86
C TRP A 22 25.16 25.98 16.44
N LYS A 23 26.11 26.84 16.04
CA LYS A 23 26.80 26.70 14.74
C LYS A 23 27.73 25.49 14.77
N SER A 24 28.54 25.37 15.79
CA SER A 24 29.46 24.24 15.98
C SER A 24 28.74 23.07 16.66
N TRP A 25 29.06 21.87 16.22
CA TRP A 25 28.49 20.66 16.81
C TRP A 25 29.26 20.31 18.09
N SER A 26 28.58 20.32 19.21
CA SER A 26 29.14 19.91 20.50
C SER A 26 28.06 19.22 21.36
N LEU A 27 28.46 18.23 22.17
CA LEU A 27 27.53 17.55 23.08
C LEU A 27 26.95 18.52 24.12
N GLY A 28 27.76 19.52 24.55
CA GLY A 28 27.33 20.52 25.53
C GLY A 28 26.29 21.51 25.01
N SER A 29 26.05 21.56 23.69
CA SER A 29 24.99 22.39 23.09
C SER A 29 23.64 21.67 22.96
N LEU A 30 23.58 20.40 23.33
CA LEU A 30 22.36 19.58 23.26
C LEU A 30 21.67 19.51 24.65
N PRO A 31 20.32 19.50 24.70
CA PRO A 31 19.42 19.62 23.58
C PRO A 31 19.27 21.07 23.06
N MET A 32 19.17 21.24 21.75
CA MET A 32 18.83 22.51 21.11
C MET A 32 17.30 22.67 21.09
N ILE A 33 16.79 23.54 21.95
CA ILE A 33 15.35 23.82 22.06
C ILE A 33 15.17 25.33 21.95
N PRO A 34 14.77 25.84 20.77
CA PRO A 34 14.49 27.27 20.62
C PRO A 34 13.31 27.69 21.53
N PRO A 35 13.39 28.85 22.19
CA PRO A 35 12.26 29.34 23.00
C PRO A 35 11.03 29.66 22.15
N ARG A 36 11.25 30.00 20.87
CA ARG A 36 10.23 30.22 19.86
C ARG A 36 10.78 29.82 18.50
N PHE A 37 10.03 28.99 17.76
CA PHE A 37 10.41 28.62 16.40
C PHE A 37 10.14 29.77 15.43
N GLY A 38 11.10 30.05 14.56
CA GLY A 38 11.01 31.04 13.51
C GLY A 38 11.05 30.40 12.13
N ILE A 39 10.47 31.08 11.15
CA ILE A 39 10.49 30.70 9.75
C ILE A 39 11.45 31.61 8.94
N LYS A 40 12.01 31.04 7.88
CA LYS A 40 12.83 31.75 6.90
C LYS A 40 12.45 31.34 5.49
N LEU A 41 12.78 32.17 4.49
CA LEU A 41 12.72 31.76 3.10
C LEU A 41 13.77 30.68 2.82
N ILE A 42 13.43 29.75 1.97
CA ILE A 42 14.38 28.78 1.42
C ILE A 42 15.28 29.57 0.46
N SER A 43 16.61 29.47 0.67
CA SER A 43 17.60 30.17 -0.12
C SER A 43 17.68 29.58 -1.54
N ASN A 44 16.84 30.10 -2.42
CA ASN A 44 16.74 29.73 -3.83
C ASN A 44 16.25 30.94 -4.62
N PRO A 45 16.99 31.42 -5.64
CA PRO A 45 16.62 32.60 -6.40
C PRO A 45 15.22 32.57 -7.04
N THR A 46 14.74 31.37 -7.44
CA THR A 46 13.41 31.19 -8.00
C THR A 46 12.33 31.33 -6.93
N TYR A 47 12.57 30.76 -5.74
CA TYR A 47 11.64 30.84 -4.61
C TYR A 47 11.57 32.27 -4.05
N GLU A 48 12.69 32.94 -3.95
CA GLU A 48 12.76 34.34 -3.51
C GLU A 48 12.01 35.27 -4.46
N ARG A 49 12.21 35.13 -5.78
CA ARG A 49 11.47 35.88 -6.79
C ARG A 49 9.97 35.65 -6.70
N GLN A 50 9.54 34.42 -6.57
CA GLN A 50 8.12 34.08 -6.45
C GLN A 50 7.54 34.62 -5.14
N PHE A 51 8.29 34.50 -4.04
CA PHE A 51 7.87 35.05 -2.75
C PHE A 51 7.67 36.58 -2.83
N HIS A 52 8.59 37.32 -3.42
CA HIS A 52 8.43 38.76 -3.58
C HIS A 52 7.22 39.15 -4.43
N THR A 53 6.91 38.35 -5.45
CA THR A 53 5.67 38.55 -6.23
C THR A 53 4.45 38.38 -5.33
N ILE A 54 4.41 37.31 -4.53
CA ILE A 54 3.30 37.03 -3.60
C ILE A 54 3.20 38.13 -2.53
N GLU A 55 4.33 38.51 -1.92
CA GLU A 55 4.41 39.54 -0.90
C GLU A 55 3.85 40.87 -1.41
N ASN A 56 4.26 41.31 -2.60
CA ASN A 56 3.75 42.54 -3.22
C ASN A 56 2.24 42.47 -3.46
N LEU A 57 1.72 41.34 -3.94
CA LEU A 57 0.26 41.15 -4.13
C LEU A 57 -0.49 41.22 -2.81
N MET A 58 0.02 40.55 -1.76
CA MET A 58 -0.62 40.52 -0.45
C MET A 58 -0.65 41.87 0.25
N GLN A 59 0.37 42.71 0.04
CA GLN A 59 0.42 44.09 0.61
C GLN A 59 -0.65 45.00 0.05
N HIS A 60 -1.16 44.71 -1.15
CA HIS A 60 -2.17 45.52 -1.84
C HIS A 60 -3.55 44.84 -1.92
N ALA A 61 -3.73 43.69 -1.24
CA ALA A 61 -4.95 42.95 -1.27
C ALA A 61 -5.92 43.39 -0.16
N ASP A 62 -7.20 43.54 -0.50
CA ASP A 62 -8.28 43.76 0.47
C ASP A 62 -8.69 42.45 1.18
N MET A 63 -8.49 41.31 0.51
CA MET A 63 -8.78 39.99 1.03
C MET A 63 -7.90 38.95 0.32
N ILE A 64 -7.46 37.93 1.06
CA ILE A 64 -6.75 36.76 0.52
C ILE A 64 -7.69 35.55 0.54
N ILE A 65 -7.71 34.81 -0.57
CA ILE A 65 -8.37 33.51 -0.63
C ILE A 65 -7.27 32.44 -0.70
N ASN A 66 -7.13 31.68 0.38
CA ASN A 66 -6.20 30.55 0.43
C ASN A 66 -6.80 29.36 -0.33
N CYS A 67 -6.21 29.06 -1.48
CA CYS A 67 -6.60 27.95 -2.36
C CYS A 67 -5.57 26.78 -2.32
N GLY A 68 -4.75 26.70 -1.29
CA GLY A 68 -3.82 25.56 -1.11
C GLY A 68 -4.58 24.25 -0.96
N ASP A 69 -3.85 23.13 -1.13
CA ASP A 69 -4.44 21.80 -1.02
C ASP A 69 -5.21 21.63 0.29
N ALA A 70 -6.31 20.86 0.22
CA ALA A 70 -7.24 20.65 1.35
C ALA A 70 -6.66 19.67 2.37
N GLY A 71 -5.48 19.96 2.91
CA GLY A 71 -4.74 19.12 3.84
C GLY A 71 -3.81 19.88 4.76
N GLN A 72 -3.22 19.14 5.70
CA GLN A 72 -2.35 19.68 6.73
C GLN A 72 -1.12 20.39 6.15
N GLU A 73 -0.53 19.83 5.11
CA GLU A 73 0.66 20.35 4.47
C GLU A 73 0.33 21.61 3.65
N GLY A 74 -0.78 21.57 2.87
CA GLY A 74 -1.23 22.74 2.10
C GLY A 74 -1.55 23.93 3.01
N GLU A 75 -2.16 23.69 4.18
CA GLU A 75 -2.43 24.73 5.17
C GLU A 75 -1.13 25.32 5.73
N LEU A 76 -0.15 24.47 6.08
CA LEU A 76 1.14 24.91 6.62
C LEU A 76 1.91 25.77 5.61
N ILE A 77 2.02 25.31 4.36
CA ILE A 77 2.71 26.03 3.27
C ILE A 77 2.16 27.44 3.11
N GLN A 78 0.83 27.56 2.96
CA GLN A 78 0.19 28.84 2.68
C GLN A 78 0.26 29.78 3.89
N ARG A 79 0.05 29.28 5.12
CA ARG A 79 0.14 30.08 6.34
C ARG A 79 1.54 30.64 6.57
N TRP A 80 2.57 29.85 6.33
CA TRP A 80 3.95 30.32 6.46
C TRP A 80 4.29 31.42 5.47
N VAL A 81 3.79 31.31 4.23
CA VAL A 81 3.97 32.36 3.22
C VAL A 81 3.25 33.65 3.61
N MET A 82 1.99 33.56 4.03
CA MET A 82 1.21 34.72 4.49
C MET A 82 1.84 35.39 5.72
N GLN A 83 2.31 34.57 6.69
CA GLN A 83 3.02 35.07 7.88
C GLN A 83 4.33 35.77 7.51
N LYS A 84 5.11 35.20 6.59
CA LYS A 84 6.39 35.74 6.16
C LYS A 84 6.21 37.01 5.34
N ALA A 85 5.17 37.09 4.52
CA ALA A 85 4.79 38.28 3.75
C ALA A 85 4.15 39.41 4.61
N GLY A 86 3.83 39.13 5.88
CA GLY A 86 3.19 40.10 6.77
C GLY A 86 1.78 40.48 6.37
N ALA A 87 1.03 39.53 5.80
CA ALA A 87 -0.36 39.73 5.38
C ALA A 87 -1.23 40.22 6.55
N ARG A 88 -2.03 41.28 6.34
CA ARG A 88 -2.87 41.89 7.37
C ARG A 88 -4.37 41.90 7.02
N CYS A 89 -4.72 41.63 5.77
CA CYS A 89 -6.09 41.59 5.32
C CYS A 89 -6.81 40.29 5.76
N PRO A 90 -8.16 40.26 5.74
CA PRO A 90 -8.93 39.06 6.01
C PRO A 90 -8.53 37.91 5.07
N VAL A 91 -8.53 36.69 5.61
CA VAL A 91 -8.21 35.48 4.85
C VAL A 91 -9.40 34.54 4.85
N LYS A 92 -9.84 34.15 3.67
CA LYS A 92 -10.84 33.10 3.45
C LYS A 92 -10.18 31.84 2.93
N ARG A 93 -10.81 30.70 3.14
CA ARG A 93 -10.29 29.39 2.74
C ARG A 93 -11.23 28.74 1.71
N LEU A 94 -10.70 28.43 0.54
CA LEU A 94 -11.33 27.53 -0.41
C LEU A 94 -10.96 26.09 -0.02
N TRP A 95 -11.93 25.31 0.39
CA TRP A 95 -11.73 23.91 0.81
C TRP A 95 -12.45 22.97 -0.14
N ILE A 96 -11.70 22.38 -1.06
CA ILE A 96 -12.19 21.45 -2.07
C ILE A 96 -11.22 20.28 -2.23
N SER A 97 -11.75 19.07 -2.46
CA SER A 97 -10.99 17.84 -2.73
C SER A 97 -11.13 17.38 -4.19
N SER A 98 -11.81 18.17 -5.02
CA SER A 98 -11.98 17.93 -6.45
C SER A 98 -11.69 19.23 -7.21
N LEU A 99 -11.02 19.12 -8.36
CA LEU A 99 -10.70 20.26 -9.24
C LEU A 99 -11.64 20.35 -10.45
N THR A 100 -12.84 19.80 -10.33
CA THR A 100 -13.87 19.99 -11.35
C THR A 100 -14.40 21.42 -11.33
N GLU A 101 -14.85 21.92 -12.47
CA GLU A 101 -15.38 23.28 -12.57
C GLU A 101 -16.52 23.52 -11.57
N GLU A 102 -17.42 22.54 -11.43
CA GLU A 102 -18.53 22.58 -10.48
C GLU A 102 -18.04 22.68 -9.03
N ALA A 103 -17.09 21.81 -8.64
CA ALA A 103 -16.53 21.81 -7.28
C ALA A 103 -15.82 23.14 -6.97
N ILE A 104 -15.09 23.70 -7.94
CA ILE A 104 -14.43 25.01 -7.80
C ILE A 104 -15.49 26.11 -7.62
N ARG A 105 -16.51 26.19 -8.48
CA ARG A 105 -17.58 27.20 -8.38
C ARG A 105 -18.34 27.10 -7.06
N GLU A 106 -18.71 25.92 -6.66
CA GLU A 106 -19.39 25.66 -5.39
C GLU A 106 -18.51 26.02 -4.19
N GLY A 107 -17.21 25.68 -4.24
CA GLY A 107 -16.25 26.02 -3.21
C GLY A 107 -16.08 27.53 -3.04
N PHE A 108 -16.00 28.29 -4.15
CA PHE A 108 -15.96 29.75 -4.09
C PHE A 108 -17.27 30.36 -3.56
N ALA A 109 -18.42 29.74 -3.81
CA ALA A 109 -19.68 30.16 -3.23
C ALA A 109 -19.79 29.87 -1.72
N LYS A 110 -18.98 28.95 -1.19
CA LYS A 110 -18.98 28.47 0.20
C LYS A 110 -17.64 28.68 0.91
N LEU A 111 -16.97 29.81 0.65
CA LEU A 111 -15.69 30.12 1.30
C LEU A 111 -15.83 30.10 2.83
N ARG A 112 -14.89 29.46 3.49
CA ARG A 112 -14.83 29.35 4.95
C ARG A 112 -13.86 30.36 5.54
N ASP A 113 -13.94 30.58 6.85
CA ASP A 113 -12.99 31.43 7.54
C ASP A 113 -11.66 30.68 7.78
N ALA A 114 -10.53 31.37 7.64
CA ALA A 114 -9.23 30.77 7.90
C ALA A 114 -9.07 30.27 9.35
N SER A 115 -9.80 30.89 10.30
CA SER A 115 -9.83 30.47 11.70
C SER A 115 -10.35 29.06 11.93
N ASP A 116 -11.28 28.58 11.07
CA ASP A 116 -11.82 27.22 11.15
C ASP A 116 -10.74 26.14 10.98
N PHE A 117 -9.64 26.50 10.33
CA PHE A 117 -8.51 25.62 10.04
C PHE A 117 -7.31 25.80 10.97
N GLN A 118 -7.49 26.55 12.07
CA GLN A 118 -6.41 26.75 13.05
C GLN A 118 -5.87 25.43 13.65
N PRO A 119 -6.71 24.48 14.07
CA PRO A 119 -6.22 23.19 14.57
C PRO A 119 -5.43 22.39 13.52
N LEU A 120 -5.82 22.48 12.24
CA LEU A 120 -5.10 21.82 11.15
C LEU A 120 -3.71 22.42 10.93
N TYR A 121 -3.62 23.75 10.96
CA TYR A 121 -2.34 24.47 10.90
C TYR A 121 -1.43 24.10 12.09
N GLU A 122 -1.96 24.09 13.30
CA GLU A 122 -1.22 23.72 14.51
C GLU A 122 -0.71 22.28 14.47
N ALA A 123 -1.48 21.37 13.92
CA ALA A 123 -1.05 19.98 13.70
C ALA A 123 0.12 19.91 12.71
N GLY A 124 0.06 20.64 11.57
CA GLY A 124 1.15 20.74 10.60
C GLY A 124 2.42 21.37 11.20
N LEU A 125 2.24 22.45 11.94
CA LEU A 125 3.33 23.15 12.64
C LEU A 125 3.98 22.25 13.70
N SER A 126 3.19 21.56 14.50
CA SER A 126 3.68 20.63 15.54
C SER A 126 4.49 19.50 14.93
N ARG A 127 4.05 18.96 13.79
CA ARG A 127 4.83 17.96 13.04
C ARG A 127 6.16 18.51 12.56
N ALA A 128 6.18 19.72 11.97
CA ALA A 128 7.40 20.35 11.48
C ALA A 128 8.39 20.63 12.62
N ILE A 129 7.90 21.12 13.76
CA ILE A 129 8.71 21.35 14.98
C ILE A 129 9.24 20.01 15.54
N GLY A 130 8.42 18.99 15.63
CA GLY A 130 8.83 17.66 16.08
C GLY A 130 9.92 17.05 15.20
N ASP A 131 9.78 17.16 13.87
CA ASP A 131 10.78 16.69 12.92
C ASP A 131 12.09 17.50 13.03
N TRP A 132 12.03 18.82 13.27
CA TRP A 132 13.21 19.65 13.52
C TRP A 132 13.89 19.26 14.85
N LEU A 133 13.13 19.16 15.94
CA LEU A 133 13.67 18.80 17.25
C LEU A 133 14.37 17.44 17.23
N LEU A 134 13.70 16.42 16.70
CA LEU A 134 14.27 15.10 16.57
C LEU A 134 15.47 15.10 15.61
N GLY A 135 15.28 15.61 14.41
CA GLY A 135 16.27 15.58 13.35
C GLY A 135 17.55 16.31 13.73
N MET A 136 17.45 17.54 14.21
CA MET A 136 18.64 18.34 14.55
C MET A 136 19.38 17.82 15.77
N ASN A 137 18.67 17.47 16.84
CA ASN A 137 19.31 17.00 18.07
C ASN A 137 19.86 15.59 17.96
N ALA A 138 19.06 14.64 17.47
CA ALA A 138 19.47 13.24 17.40
C ALA A 138 20.57 13.03 16.35
N THR A 139 20.48 13.70 15.19
CA THR A 139 21.54 13.63 14.17
C THR A 139 22.88 14.09 14.73
N ARG A 140 22.91 15.22 15.42
CA ARG A 140 24.16 15.72 16.03
C ARG A 140 24.67 14.79 17.12
N LEU A 141 23.78 14.34 18.03
CA LEU A 141 24.14 13.41 19.09
C LEU A 141 24.76 12.11 18.56
N TYR A 142 24.10 11.46 17.64
CA TYR A 142 24.56 10.18 17.08
C TYR A 142 25.83 10.36 16.24
N THR A 143 25.89 11.41 15.43
CA THR A 143 27.09 11.71 14.63
C THR A 143 28.31 11.93 15.51
N MET A 144 28.18 12.69 16.60
CA MET A 144 29.31 12.97 17.50
C MET A 144 29.72 11.76 18.35
N LYS A 145 28.77 10.89 18.71
CA LYS A 145 29.09 9.69 19.50
C LYS A 145 29.60 8.51 18.66
N TYR A 146 29.05 8.32 17.47
CA TYR A 146 29.23 7.12 16.69
C TYR A 146 29.69 7.37 15.26
N GLY A 147 29.69 8.62 14.77
CA GLY A 147 30.15 8.99 13.44
C GLY A 147 31.66 8.76 13.30
N GLN A 148 32.05 8.08 12.23
CA GLN A 148 33.45 7.89 11.87
C GLN A 148 33.76 8.66 10.58
N ASN A 149 35.01 9.11 10.44
CA ASN A 149 35.49 9.79 9.22
C ASN A 149 34.62 10.97 8.72
N ARG A 150 34.06 11.74 9.64
CA ARG A 150 33.16 12.87 9.36
C ARG A 150 31.83 12.45 8.70
N GLN A 151 31.46 11.20 8.78
CA GLN A 151 30.17 10.71 8.28
C GLN A 151 29.03 11.23 9.18
N VAL A 152 28.06 11.93 8.61
CA VAL A 152 26.86 12.34 9.31
C VAL A 152 25.89 11.16 9.44
N LEU A 153 25.51 10.83 10.66
CA LEU A 153 24.49 9.82 10.96
C LEU A 153 23.13 10.49 11.09
N SER A 154 22.45 10.59 9.98
CA SER A 154 21.14 11.26 9.91
C SER A 154 20.06 10.48 10.63
N ILE A 155 19.37 11.12 11.57
CA ILE A 155 18.23 10.56 12.32
C ILE A 155 16.97 11.34 11.95
N GLY A 156 15.89 10.62 11.70
CA GLY A 156 14.61 11.22 11.37
C GLY A 156 13.44 10.30 11.65
N ARG A 157 12.27 10.88 11.80
CA ARG A 157 11.03 10.19 12.17
C ARG A 157 10.60 9.09 11.18
N VAL A 158 10.92 9.26 9.90
CA VAL A 158 10.58 8.29 8.85
C VAL A 158 11.78 7.43 8.47
N GLN A 159 12.92 8.05 8.15
CA GLN A 159 14.09 7.33 7.64
C GLN A 159 14.68 6.32 8.63
N THR A 160 14.68 6.65 9.92
CA THR A 160 15.27 5.75 10.94
C THR A 160 14.43 4.50 11.19
N PRO A 161 13.10 4.57 11.38
CA PRO A 161 12.27 3.36 11.43
C PRO A 161 12.32 2.53 10.15
N THR A 162 12.39 3.19 8.97
CA THR A 162 12.53 2.48 7.70
C THR A 162 13.83 1.69 7.64
N LEU A 163 14.95 2.31 8.03
CA LEU A 163 16.23 1.62 8.12
C LEU A 163 16.19 0.47 9.14
N ALA A 164 15.55 0.70 10.29
CA ALA A 164 15.41 -0.33 11.34
C ALA A 164 14.64 -1.56 10.84
N LEU A 165 13.61 -1.40 10.02
CA LEU A 165 12.91 -2.54 9.38
C LEU A 165 13.86 -3.38 8.54
N ILE A 166 14.68 -2.73 7.70
CA ILE A 166 15.63 -3.41 6.81
C ILE A 166 16.69 -4.15 7.63
N VAL A 167 17.25 -3.47 8.63
CA VAL A 167 18.27 -4.07 9.51
C VAL A 167 17.70 -5.25 10.29
N ASN A 168 16.52 -5.11 10.89
CA ASN A 168 15.88 -6.20 11.63
C ASN A 168 15.60 -7.40 10.73
N ARG A 169 15.12 -7.17 9.51
CA ARG A 169 14.92 -8.24 8.53
C ARG A 169 16.24 -8.94 8.16
N GLN A 170 17.32 -8.18 8.00
CA GLN A 170 18.63 -8.76 7.73
C GLN A 170 19.12 -9.62 8.90
N LEU A 171 18.91 -9.17 10.14
CA LEU A 171 19.25 -9.95 11.34
C LEU A 171 18.38 -11.22 11.46
N GLU A 172 17.09 -11.14 11.15
CA GLU A 172 16.20 -12.31 11.08
C GLU A 172 16.72 -13.35 10.09
N ILE A 173 17.16 -12.91 8.90
CA ILE A 173 17.69 -13.81 7.88
C ILE A 173 19.03 -14.42 8.34
N GLN A 174 19.94 -13.62 8.88
CA GLN A 174 21.26 -14.08 9.34
C GLN A 174 21.19 -15.04 10.51
N ASN A 175 20.26 -14.83 11.43
CA ASN A 175 20.08 -15.66 12.62
C ASN A 175 19.08 -16.80 12.40
N PHE A 176 18.55 -16.95 11.18
CA PHE A 176 17.58 -18.00 10.88
C PHE A 176 18.25 -19.37 10.89
N VAL A 177 17.68 -20.28 11.66
CA VAL A 177 18.10 -21.68 11.69
C VAL A 177 17.04 -22.52 10.96
N PRO A 178 17.36 -23.09 9.78
CA PRO A 178 16.44 -23.96 9.06
C PRO A 178 16.09 -25.17 9.91
N LYS A 179 14.79 -25.51 9.93
CA LYS A 179 14.27 -26.72 10.58
C LYS A 179 13.72 -27.66 9.53
N GLN A 180 14.06 -28.91 9.62
CA GLN A 180 13.56 -29.95 8.76
C GLN A 180 12.15 -30.37 9.20
N TYR A 181 11.29 -30.63 8.24
CA TYR A 181 9.95 -31.18 8.45
C TYR A 181 9.54 -32.00 7.23
N TRP A 182 8.51 -32.79 7.37
CA TRP A 182 7.98 -33.63 6.31
C TRP A 182 6.50 -33.35 6.05
N GLU A 183 6.10 -33.49 4.80
CA GLU A 183 4.71 -33.41 4.37
C GLU A 183 4.31 -34.77 3.78
N LEU A 184 3.30 -35.39 4.39
CA LEU A 184 2.70 -36.60 3.85
C LEU A 184 1.66 -36.21 2.80
N LYS A 185 1.83 -36.67 1.58
CA LYS A 185 0.92 -36.45 0.47
C LYS A 185 0.56 -37.73 -0.21
N THR A 186 -0.56 -37.75 -0.92
CA THR A 186 -0.94 -38.87 -1.77
C THR A 186 -1.53 -38.36 -3.08
N VAL A 187 -1.34 -39.14 -4.14
CA VAL A 187 -1.95 -38.87 -5.44
C VAL A 187 -3.07 -39.89 -5.66
N TYR A 188 -4.28 -39.37 -5.85
CA TYR A 188 -5.45 -40.12 -6.21
C TYR A 188 -6.15 -39.48 -7.40
N ARG A 189 -6.40 -40.23 -8.48
CA ARG A 189 -6.99 -39.74 -9.75
C ARG A 189 -6.32 -38.45 -10.22
N ASP A 190 -5.02 -38.46 -10.40
CA ASP A 190 -4.17 -37.36 -10.84
C ASP A 190 -4.25 -36.07 -9.98
N THR A 191 -4.81 -36.19 -8.78
CA THR A 191 -4.93 -35.07 -7.83
C THR A 191 -4.09 -35.34 -6.60
N THR A 192 -3.26 -34.36 -6.23
CA THR A 192 -2.44 -34.42 -5.01
C THR A 192 -3.24 -33.97 -3.79
N PHE A 193 -3.33 -34.83 -2.81
CA PHE A 193 -3.92 -34.56 -1.53
C PHE A 193 -2.84 -34.45 -0.45
N SER A 194 -2.96 -33.47 0.43
CA SER A 194 -2.05 -33.26 1.56
C SER A 194 -2.71 -33.77 2.85
N ALA A 195 -1.98 -34.51 3.66
CA ALA A 195 -2.47 -34.99 4.95
C ALA A 195 -2.75 -33.83 5.92
N ILE A 196 -3.83 -33.93 6.67
CA ILE A 196 -4.19 -33.05 7.78
C ILE A 196 -4.00 -33.83 9.08
N LEU A 197 -2.81 -33.67 9.67
CA LEU A 197 -2.54 -34.24 10.98
C LEU A 197 -2.97 -33.26 12.06
N ARG A 198 -3.85 -33.66 12.94
CA ARG A 198 -4.35 -32.80 14.03
C ARG A 198 -3.59 -33.11 15.32
N LYS A 199 -3.28 -32.06 16.07
CA LYS A 199 -2.76 -32.19 17.43
C LYS A 199 -3.84 -32.83 18.33
N SER A 200 -3.41 -33.62 19.29
CA SER A 200 -4.31 -34.13 20.33
C SER A 200 -4.86 -33.00 21.19
N GLU A 201 -5.98 -33.21 21.86
CA GLU A 201 -6.56 -32.24 22.80
C GLU A 201 -5.58 -31.88 23.91
N GLU A 202 -4.80 -32.85 24.40
CA GLU A 202 -3.77 -32.63 25.42
C GLU A 202 -2.64 -31.71 24.93
N GLU A 203 -2.18 -31.89 23.68
CA GLU A 203 -1.15 -31.03 23.05
C GLU A 203 -1.67 -29.61 22.83
N LEU A 204 -2.93 -29.45 22.46
CA LEU A 204 -3.57 -28.13 22.29
C LEU A 204 -3.69 -27.41 23.63
N VAL A 205 -4.04 -28.09 24.72
CA VAL A 205 -4.09 -27.51 26.07
C VAL A 205 -2.70 -27.06 26.51
N LEU A 206 -1.68 -27.91 26.35
CA LEU A 206 -0.30 -27.60 26.71
C LEU A 206 0.27 -26.42 25.92
N GLU A 207 -0.09 -26.31 24.64
CA GLU A 207 0.33 -25.20 23.79
C GLU A 207 -0.36 -23.88 24.20
N ALA A 208 -1.64 -23.96 24.58
CA ALA A 208 -2.38 -22.81 25.10
C ALA A 208 -1.80 -22.29 26.43
N GLU A 209 -1.37 -23.21 27.31
CA GLU A 209 -0.70 -22.83 28.58
C GLU A 209 0.65 -22.17 28.33
N LYS A 210 1.51 -22.73 27.48
CA LYS A 210 2.79 -22.13 27.09
C LYS A 210 2.62 -20.75 26.43
N GLN A 211 1.54 -20.57 25.66
CA GLN A 211 1.24 -19.27 25.06
C GLN A 211 0.81 -18.24 26.11
N LYS A 212 0.00 -18.63 27.10
CA LYS A 212 -0.37 -17.77 28.23
C LYS A 212 0.86 -17.32 29.04
N GLU A 213 1.78 -18.25 29.31
CA GLU A 213 3.04 -17.95 30.01
C GLU A 213 3.92 -16.99 29.21
N ALA A 214 4.01 -17.16 27.89
CA ALA A 214 4.79 -16.30 27.02
C ALA A 214 4.19 -14.87 26.97
N ILE A 215 2.86 -14.74 26.97
CA ILE A 215 2.16 -13.44 27.04
C ILE A 215 2.40 -12.78 28.39
N ALA A 216 2.32 -13.55 29.50
CA ALA A 216 2.61 -13.07 30.86
C ALA A 216 4.06 -12.60 30.99
N ALA A 217 4.99 -13.19 30.23
CA ALA A 217 6.40 -12.78 30.14
C ALA A 217 6.64 -11.61 29.16
N GLY A 218 5.60 -10.92 28.69
CA GLY A 218 5.68 -9.72 27.85
C GLY A 218 5.96 -9.98 26.36
N LYS A 219 5.85 -11.22 25.90
CA LYS A 219 5.97 -11.55 24.47
C LYS A 219 4.63 -11.26 23.76
N LYS A 220 4.69 -10.63 22.59
CA LYS A 220 3.50 -10.41 21.76
C LYS A 220 2.85 -11.76 21.39
N PRO A 221 1.52 -11.88 21.48
CA PRO A 221 0.84 -13.10 21.05
C PRO A 221 1.17 -13.35 19.57
N LYS A 222 1.49 -14.60 19.23
CA LYS A 222 1.57 -14.99 17.83
C LYS A 222 0.19 -14.78 17.20
N LYS A 223 0.13 -14.11 16.02
CA LYS A 223 -1.09 -14.03 15.23
C LYS A 223 -1.70 -15.43 15.10
N GLU A 224 -3.03 -15.51 15.20
CA GLU A 224 -3.76 -16.74 14.90
C GLU A 224 -3.44 -17.13 13.47
N GLU A 225 -2.58 -18.13 13.30
CA GLU A 225 -2.35 -18.73 12.01
C GLU A 225 -3.52 -19.69 11.73
N GLU A 226 -3.97 -19.76 10.49
CA GLU A 226 -5.01 -20.70 10.01
C GLU A 226 -4.69 -22.17 10.29
N ASN A 227 -3.49 -22.45 10.76
CA ASN A 227 -2.94 -23.78 11.06
C ASN A 227 -2.98 -24.15 12.56
N ARG A 228 -3.75 -23.47 13.40
CA ARG A 228 -3.93 -23.90 14.79
C ARG A 228 -4.52 -25.32 14.83
N GLY A 229 -3.76 -26.24 15.43
CA GLY A 229 -4.20 -27.65 15.56
C GLY A 229 -3.61 -28.59 14.52
N ILE A 230 -2.83 -28.12 13.54
CA ILE A 230 -2.07 -29.02 12.65
C ILE A 230 -0.77 -29.42 13.34
N ASP A 231 -0.52 -30.73 13.36
CA ASP A 231 0.71 -31.29 13.89
C ASP A 231 1.72 -31.53 12.75
N PRO A 232 2.80 -30.71 12.65
CA PRO A 232 3.79 -30.91 11.62
C PRO A 232 4.60 -32.20 11.89
N ILE A 233 4.91 -32.97 10.86
CA ILE A 233 5.81 -34.10 10.98
C ILE A 233 7.25 -33.54 11.10
N THR A 234 7.77 -33.51 12.32
CA THR A 234 9.15 -33.02 12.62
C THR A 234 10.14 -34.18 12.80
N ASP A 235 9.66 -35.41 12.84
CA ASP A 235 10.44 -36.61 12.95
C ASP A 235 10.23 -37.52 11.72
N ARG A 236 11.35 -37.92 11.09
CA ARG A 236 11.34 -38.78 9.90
C ARG A 236 10.76 -40.19 10.19
N GLU A 237 11.08 -40.76 11.33
CA GLU A 237 10.60 -42.11 11.69
C GLU A 237 9.08 -42.13 11.84
N ARG A 238 8.52 -41.08 12.47
CA ARG A 238 7.06 -40.87 12.53
C ARG A 238 6.46 -40.71 11.13
N GLY A 239 7.11 -39.91 10.26
CA GLY A 239 6.65 -39.75 8.87
C GLY A 239 6.64 -41.07 8.10
N LEU A 240 7.68 -41.88 8.23
CA LEU A 240 7.76 -43.23 7.61
C LEU A 240 6.75 -44.21 8.19
N ALA A 241 6.48 -44.15 9.49
CA ALA A 241 5.44 -44.99 10.12
C ALA A 241 4.06 -44.65 9.54
N LEU A 242 3.70 -43.38 9.43
CA LEU A 242 2.45 -42.90 8.80
C LEU A 242 2.36 -43.34 7.33
N LEU A 243 3.45 -43.19 6.57
CA LEU A 243 3.51 -43.61 5.17
C LEU A 243 3.26 -45.12 5.03
N ASN A 244 3.92 -45.94 5.85
CA ASN A 244 3.76 -47.38 5.83
C ASN A 244 2.34 -47.80 6.24
N GLN A 245 1.69 -47.09 7.16
CA GLN A 245 0.31 -47.35 7.59
C GLN A 245 -0.65 -47.23 6.41
N ILE A 246 -0.48 -46.23 5.52
CA ILE A 246 -1.44 -45.94 4.45
C ILE A 246 -1.12 -46.61 3.11
N LYS A 247 0.10 -47.10 2.93
CA LYS A 247 0.63 -47.55 1.64
C LYS A 247 -0.19 -48.62 0.93
N ASN A 248 -0.81 -49.52 1.70
CA ASN A 248 -1.50 -50.68 1.17
C ASN A 248 -3.03 -50.60 1.28
N SER A 249 -3.55 -49.55 1.85
CA SER A 249 -4.97 -49.31 2.05
C SER A 249 -5.57 -48.40 0.97
N PRO A 250 -6.83 -48.57 0.57
CA PRO A 250 -7.40 -47.69 -0.45
C PRO A 250 -7.68 -46.28 0.11
N PHE A 251 -7.52 -45.28 -0.74
CA PHE A 251 -7.98 -43.92 -0.47
C PHE A 251 -9.50 -43.85 -0.64
N THR A 252 -10.20 -43.25 0.28
CA THR A 252 -11.66 -43.07 0.24
C THR A 252 -12.04 -41.61 0.36
N VAL A 253 -12.85 -41.09 -0.56
CA VAL A 253 -13.36 -39.72 -0.50
C VAL A 253 -14.45 -39.64 0.56
N THR A 254 -14.21 -38.83 1.60
CA THR A 254 -15.14 -38.70 2.74
C THR A 254 -16.12 -37.56 2.57
N ASP A 255 -15.70 -36.46 1.90
CA ASP A 255 -16.58 -35.33 1.64
C ASP A 255 -16.13 -34.53 0.40
N VAL A 256 -17.10 -33.92 -0.30
CA VAL A 256 -16.90 -33.03 -1.42
C VAL A 256 -17.77 -31.80 -1.23
N THR A 257 -17.14 -30.67 -0.98
CA THR A 257 -17.85 -29.41 -0.77
C THR A 257 -17.49 -28.40 -1.87
N LYS A 258 -18.50 -27.88 -2.55
CA LYS A 258 -18.35 -26.81 -3.55
C LYS A 258 -18.98 -25.54 -3.03
N LYS A 259 -18.19 -24.46 -2.95
CA LYS A 259 -18.64 -23.12 -2.52
C LYS A 259 -18.39 -22.11 -3.61
N GLU A 260 -19.42 -21.34 -3.95
CA GLU A 260 -19.29 -20.22 -4.86
C GLU A 260 -18.88 -18.97 -4.11
N GLY A 261 -17.99 -18.20 -4.72
CA GLY A 261 -17.49 -16.94 -4.22
C GLY A 261 -17.53 -15.86 -5.29
N ARG A 262 -17.42 -14.62 -4.84
CA ARG A 262 -17.32 -13.46 -5.72
C ARG A 262 -16.10 -12.63 -5.32
N GLU A 263 -15.36 -12.16 -6.31
CA GLU A 263 -14.20 -11.31 -6.13
C GLU A 263 -14.46 -9.99 -6.82
N ALA A 264 -14.53 -8.93 -6.01
CA ALA A 264 -14.74 -7.58 -6.51
C ALA A 264 -13.51 -7.09 -7.29
N PRO A 265 -13.67 -6.13 -8.21
CA PRO A 265 -12.56 -5.47 -8.87
C PRO A 265 -11.56 -4.90 -7.86
N LEU A 266 -10.30 -4.90 -8.26
CA LEU A 266 -9.24 -4.26 -7.49
C LEU A 266 -9.54 -2.76 -7.34
N ARG A 267 -9.19 -2.18 -6.18
CA ARG A 267 -9.37 -0.74 -5.93
C ARG A 267 -8.54 0.09 -6.89
N LEU A 268 -8.96 1.33 -7.11
CA LEU A 268 -8.16 2.32 -7.84
C LEU A 268 -6.80 2.55 -7.13
N PHE A 269 -5.90 3.24 -7.80
CA PHE A 269 -4.59 3.52 -7.24
C PHE A 269 -4.57 4.79 -6.40
N ASP A 270 -3.97 4.71 -5.23
CA ASP A 270 -3.23 5.77 -4.59
C ASP A 270 -1.75 5.71 -5.03
N LEU A 271 -0.93 6.66 -4.59
CA LEU A 271 0.49 6.68 -4.96
C LEU A 271 1.21 5.41 -4.51
N THR A 272 1.01 5.00 -3.27
CA THR A 272 1.73 3.85 -2.69
C THR A 272 1.38 2.54 -3.40
N SER A 273 0.10 2.28 -3.64
CA SER A 273 -0.32 1.06 -4.36
C SER A 273 0.14 1.04 -5.81
N LEU A 274 0.22 2.21 -6.47
CA LEU A 274 0.80 2.32 -7.81
C LEU A 274 2.30 2.01 -7.80
N GLN A 275 3.05 2.55 -6.84
CA GLN A 275 4.48 2.26 -6.67
C GLN A 275 4.74 0.77 -6.42
N VAL A 276 3.93 0.15 -5.55
CA VAL A 276 3.99 -1.29 -5.28
C VAL A 276 3.75 -2.11 -6.55
N GLU A 277 2.72 -1.78 -7.31
CA GLU A 277 2.38 -2.50 -8.55
C GLU A 277 3.46 -2.33 -9.62
N CYS A 278 3.99 -1.12 -9.81
CA CYS A 278 5.08 -0.83 -10.75
C CYS A 278 6.38 -1.55 -10.35
N ASN A 279 6.69 -1.62 -9.06
CA ASN A 279 7.86 -2.35 -8.58
C ASN A 279 7.71 -3.86 -8.83
N LYS A 280 6.54 -4.44 -8.53
CA LYS A 280 6.27 -5.86 -8.76
C LYS A 280 6.34 -6.25 -10.24
N LYS A 281 5.76 -5.45 -11.14
CA LYS A 281 5.64 -5.78 -12.58
C LYS A 281 6.83 -5.36 -13.42
N PHE A 282 7.44 -4.24 -13.09
CA PHE A 282 8.44 -3.61 -13.95
C PHE A 282 9.78 -3.39 -13.25
N ALA A 283 9.89 -3.72 -11.97
CA ALA A 283 11.04 -3.43 -11.10
C ALA A 283 11.37 -1.92 -11.01
N TYR A 284 10.40 -1.03 -11.25
CA TYR A 284 10.59 0.40 -11.07
C TYR A 284 10.68 0.73 -9.58
N SER A 285 11.58 1.64 -9.22
CA SER A 285 11.65 2.16 -7.86
C SER A 285 10.46 3.06 -7.55
N ALA A 286 10.23 3.33 -6.27
CA ALA A 286 9.19 4.25 -5.82
C ALA A 286 9.42 5.66 -6.38
N ASP A 287 10.67 6.12 -6.42
CA ASP A 287 11.04 7.43 -6.97
C ASP A 287 10.84 7.52 -8.49
N GLU A 288 11.25 6.48 -9.24
CA GLU A 288 11.00 6.40 -10.68
C GLU A 288 9.51 6.41 -10.99
N THR A 289 8.72 5.62 -10.27
CA THR A 289 7.26 5.60 -10.43
C THR A 289 6.66 6.97 -10.17
N LEU A 290 7.09 7.67 -9.11
CA LEU A 290 6.63 9.01 -8.81
C LEU A 290 6.96 10.01 -9.94
N LYS A 291 8.17 9.96 -10.50
CA LYS A 291 8.58 10.81 -11.64
C LYS A 291 7.74 10.53 -12.89
N ILE A 292 7.47 9.24 -13.16
CA ILE A 292 6.66 8.85 -14.31
C ILE A 292 5.22 9.35 -14.17
N ILE A 293 4.58 9.13 -13.04
CA ILE A 293 3.19 9.56 -12.84
C ILE A 293 3.08 11.10 -12.76
N GLN A 294 4.10 11.78 -12.25
CA GLN A 294 4.17 13.23 -12.29
C GLN A 294 4.20 13.75 -13.74
N SER A 295 4.99 13.12 -14.60
CA SER A 295 5.02 13.45 -16.03
C SER A 295 3.67 13.19 -16.73
N LEU A 296 2.99 12.08 -16.40
CA LEU A 296 1.64 11.79 -16.93
C LEU A 296 0.62 12.84 -16.49
N TYR A 297 0.72 13.31 -15.26
CA TYR A 297 -0.10 14.42 -14.75
C TYR A 297 0.17 15.73 -15.49
N GLU A 298 1.43 16.10 -15.67
CA GLU A 298 1.83 17.31 -16.41
C GLU A 298 1.40 17.27 -17.89
N LYS A 299 1.41 16.08 -18.49
CA LYS A 299 0.83 15.81 -19.81
C LYS A 299 -0.70 15.79 -19.82
N LYS A 300 -1.34 15.97 -18.65
CA LYS A 300 -2.81 16.00 -18.46
C LYS A 300 -3.52 14.71 -18.86
N VAL A 301 -2.84 13.58 -18.85
CA VAL A 301 -3.45 12.26 -19.18
C VAL A 301 -3.84 11.46 -17.93
N ALA A 302 -3.26 11.78 -16.78
CA ALA A 302 -3.62 11.24 -15.47
C ALA A 302 -3.91 12.35 -14.47
N THR A 303 -4.66 12.04 -13.39
CA THR A 303 -4.95 12.96 -12.30
C THR A 303 -3.77 13.13 -11.36
N TYR A 304 -3.88 14.01 -10.35
CA TYR A 304 -2.80 14.34 -9.43
C TYR A 304 -2.24 13.10 -8.73
N PRO A 305 -0.89 12.93 -8.70
CA PRO A 305 -0.28 11.66 -8.30
C PRO A 305 -0.09 11.46 -6.80
N ARG A 306 0.02 12.56 -6.02
CA ARG A 306 0.35 12.46 -4.59
C ARG A 306 -0.92 12.36 -3.76
N VAL A 307 -1.57 11.22 -3.86
CA VAL A 307 -2.83 10.93 -3.19
C VAL A 307 -2.70 9.70 -2.31
N ASP A 308 -3.44 9.69 -1.20
CA ASP A 308 -3.45 8.65 -0.17
C ASP A 308 -4.77 7.85 -0.14
N THR A 309 -5.66 8.10 -1.10
CA THR A 309 -6.96 7.42 -1.20
C THR A 309 -7.10 6.66 -2.50
N THR A 310 -7.83 5.53 -2.43
CA THR A 310 -8.22 4.69 -3.56
C THR A 310 -9.66 4.93 -4.00
N TYR A 311 -10.31 6.00 -3.51
CA TYR A 311 -11.69 6.33 -3.75
C TYR A 311 -11.86 7.56 -4.65
N LEU A 312 -13.01 7.64 -5.30
CA LEU A 312 -13.47 8.80 -6.07
C LEU A 312 -14.57 9.53 -5.30
N SER A 313 -14.64 10.83 -5.48
CA SER A 313 -15.77 11.63 -5.04
C SER A 313 -16.97 11.46 -6.00
N ASP A 314 -18.16 11.70 -5.49
CA ASP A 314 -19.42 11.49 -6.24
C ASP A 314 -19.54 12.37 -7.50
N ASP A 315 -18.92 13.55 -7.51
CA ASP A 315 -18.90 14.51 -8.63
C ASP A 315 -18.05 14.00 -9.83
N ILE A 316 -17.21 13.00 -9.61
CA ILE A 316 -16.45 12.34 -10.70
C ILE A 316 -17.33 11.35 -11.47
N TYR A 317 -18.35 10.75 -10.82
CA TYR A 317 -19.18 9.71 -11.44
C TYR A 317 -19.82 10.15 -12.78
N PRO A 318 -20.43 11.34 -12.91
CA PRO A 318 -20.99 11.80 -14.19
C PRO A 318 -19.95 11.96 -15.30
N LYS A 319 -18.69 12.12 -14.95
CA LYS A 319 -17.57 12.31 -15.91
C LYS A 319 -17.01 10.98 -16.42
N CYS A 320 -17.24 9.88 -15.69
CA CYS A 320 -16.67 8.56 -16.02
C CYS A 320 -17.02 8.08 -17.44
N PRO A 321 -18.25 8.23 -17.98
CA PRO A 321 -18.53 7.86 -19.37
C PRO A 321 -17.66 8.61 -20.38
N GLY A 322 -17.43 9.91 -20.16
CA GLY A 322 -16.54 10.72 -21.01
C GLY A 322 -15.09 10.29 -20.92
N ILE A 323 -14.61 9.96 -19.72
CA ILE A 323 -13.25 9.43 -19.51
C ILE A 323 -13.08 8.11 -20.25
N LEU A 324 -14.01 7.16 -20.09
CA LEU A 324 -13.98 5.86 -20.78
C LEU A 324 -13.96 6.01 -22.29
N LYS A 325 -14.77 6.93 -22.84
CA LYS A 325 -14.80 7.25 -24.29
C LYS A 325 -13.46 7.79 -24.79
N GLY A 326 -12.72 8.50 -23.95
CA GLY A 326 -11.39 9.04 -24.27
C GLY A 326 -10.29 7.97 -24.33
N LEU A 327 -10.49 6.80 -23.72
CA LEU A 327 -9.55 5.69 -23.70
C LEU A 327 -9.63 4.86 -24.97
N ARG A 328 -9.29 5.45 -26.12
CA ARG A 328 -9.46 4.85 -27.46
C ARG A 328 -8.68 3.54 -27.63
N ASP A 329 -7.47 3.45 -27.09
CA ASP A 329 -6.63 2.24 -27.17
C ASP A 329 -7.20 1.05 -26.39
N TYR A 330 -8.23 1.28 -25.59
CA TYR A 330 -8.92 0.28 -24.75
C TYR A 330 -10.37 0.02 -25.21
N GLU A 331 -10.71 0.36 -26.47
CA GLU A 331 -12.06 0.23 -27.00
C GLU A 331 -12.63 -1.18 -26.84
N THR A 332 -11.80 -2.21 -27.01
CA THR A 332 -12.16 -3.62 -26.76
C THR A 332 -12.80 -3.85 -25.39
N PHE A 333 -12.39 -3.08 -24.38
CA PHE A 333 -12.92 -3.18 -23.02
C PHE A 333 -14.00 -2.16 -22.74
N THR A 334 -13.90 -0.95 -23.31
CA THR A 334 -14.86 0.13 -23.03
C THR A 334 -16.14 0.05 -23.84
N ALA A 335 -16.13 -0.65 -25.00
CA ALA A 335 -17.30 -0.80 -25.87
C ALA A 335 -18.50 -1.43 -25.15
N SER A 336 -18.27 -2.44 -24.30
CA SER A 336 -19.34 -3.10 -23.52
C SER A 336 -19.95 -2.21 -22.44
N LEU A 337 -19.26 -1.15 -22.05
CA LEU A 337 -19.71 -0.17 -21.06
C LEU A 337 -20.41 1.03 -21.71
N ALA A 338 -20.23 1.22 -23.02
CA ALA A 338 -20.78 2.35 -23.76
C ALA A 338 -22.32 2.27 -23.83
N GLY A 339 -22.99 3.38 -23.50
CA GLY A 339 -24.46 3.46 -23.54
C GLY A 339 -25.19 2.73 -22.41
N THR A 340 -24.47 2.11 -21.48
CA THR A 340 -25.05 1.49 -20.28
C THR A 340 -24.85 2.36 -19.05
N ALA A 341 -25.74 2.22 -18.04
CA ALA A 341 -25.52 2.84 -16.74
C ALA A 341 -24.32 2.17 -16.07
N LEU A 342 -23.27 2.95 -15.83
CA LEU A 342 -22.06 2.45 -15.15
C LEU A 342 -22.37 2.00 -13.72
N LEU A 343 -21.72 0.95 -13.26
CA LEU A 343 -21.84 0.49 -11.87
C LEU A 343 -21.30 1.55 -10.91
N LYS A 344 -22.15 2.12 -10.05
CA LYS A 344 -21.77 3.03 -8.97
C LYS A 344 -21.63 2.26 -7.66
N SER A 345 -20.42 1.79 -7.36
CA SER A 345 -20.14 1.04 -6.13
C SER A 345 -19.64 1.98 -5.02
N LYS A 346 -20.12 1.82 -3.79
CA LYS A 346 -19.57 2.47 -2.59
C LYS A 346 -18.13 2.07 -2.28
N LYS A 347 -17.63 0.99 -2.88
CA LYS A 347 -16.21 0.59 -2.80
C LYS A 347 -15.30 1.47 -3.67
N VAL A 348 -15.88 2.26 -4.58
CA VAL A 348 -15.19 3.14 -5.52
C VAL A 348 -15.54 4.61 -5.26
N PHE A 349 -16.83 4.93 -5.05
CA PHE A 349 -17.33 6.29 -4.85
C PHE A 349 -17.75 6.47 -3.40
N ASP A 350 -16.95 7.21 -2.63
CA ASP A 350 -17.23 7.52 -1.22
C ASP A 350 -16.55 8.83 -0.82
N ASN A 351 -17.33 9.90 -0.74
CA ASN A 351 -16.84 11.24 -0.37
C ASN A 351 -16.16 11.27 1.01
N SER A 352 -16.56 10.39 1.95
CA SER A 352 -15.96 10.35 3.29
C SER A 352 -14.53 9.79 3.31
N LYS A 353 -14.12 9.16 2.23
CA LYS A 353 -12.79 8.55 2.03
C LYS A 353 -11.87 9.37 1.12
N VAL A 354 -12.36 10.50 0.63
CA VAL A 354 -11.59 11.44 -0.19
C VAL A 354 -11.25 12.64 0.68
N THR A 355 -9.97 12.88 0.90
CA THR A 355 -9.45 14.02 1.68
C THR A 355 -9.11 15.18 0.77
N ASP A 356 -7.87 15.28 0.34
CA ASP A 356 -7.34 16.39 -0.46
C ASP A 356 -7.60 16.18 -1.95
N HIS A 357 -7.38 14.96 -2.42
CA HIS A 357 -7.55 14.55 -3.81
C HIS A 357 -8.15 13.15 -3.86
N HIS A 358 -8.84 12.83 -4.97
CA HIS A 358 -9.34 11.49 -5.24
C HIS A 358 -8.25 10.58 -5.81
N ALA A 359 -8.53 9.29 -5.95
CA ALA A 359 -7.64 8.28 -6.51
C ALA A 359 -7.07 8.67 -7.89
N ILE A 360 -5.94 8.08 -8.25
CA ILE A 360 -5.29 8.28 -9.55
C ILE A 360 -6.12 7.58 -10.63
N ILE A 361 -6.61 8.37 -11.60
CA ILE A 361 -7.38 7.88 -12.75
C ILE A 361 -6.94 8.58 -14.04
N PRO A 362 -7.28 8.03 -15.23
CA PRO A 362 -7.12 8.75 -16.49
C PRO A 362 -8.04 9.98 -16.53
N THR A 363 -7.64 11.00 -17.29
CA THR A 363 -8.45 12.21 -17.49
C THR A 363 -9.44 12.09 -18.67
N GLY A 364 -9.28 11.07 -19.51
CA GLY A 364 -10.00 10.92 -20.78
C GLY A 364 -9.31 11.61 -21.96
N GLN A 365 -8.20 12.30 -21.75
CA GLN A 365 -7.37 12.77 -22.85
C GLN A 365 -6.58 11.60 -23.45
N HIS A 366 -6.58 11.51 -24.79
CA HIS A 366 -5.81 10.47 -25.47
C HIS A 366 -4.31 10.76 -25.30
N PRO A 367 -3.53 9.82 -24.75
CA PRO A 367 -2.11 10.04 -24.51
C PRO A 367 -1.33 10.12 -25.82
N GLN A 368 -0.51 11.16 -25.93
CA GLN A 368 0.39 11.36 -27.07
C GLN A 368 1.84 11.44 -26.56
N ASN A 369 2.77 10.93 -27.38
CA ASN A 369 4.21 11.04 -27.10
C ASN A 369 4.62 10.51 -25.71
N LEU A 370 4.07 9.38 -25.30
CA LEU A 370 4.49 8.69 -24.10
C LEU A 370 5.74 7.86 -24.36
N THR A 371 6.69 7.92 -23.43
CA THR A 371 7.79 6.94 -23.37
C THR A 371 7.24 5.55 -23.03
N ASP A 372 8.02 4.50 -23.24
CA ASP A 372 7.60 3.14 -22.91
C ASP A 372 7.29 2.96 -21.42
N MET A 373 8.07 3.61 -20.55
CA MET A 373 7.81 3.59 -19.10
C MET A 373 6.48 4.28 -18.76
N GLU A 374 6.23 5.46 -19.32
CA GLU A 374 4.97 6.18 -19.13
C GLU A 374 3.77 5.39 -19.66
N ARG A 375 3.93 4.73 -20.82
CA ARG A 375 2.89 3.88 -21.42
C ARG A 375 2.53 2.71 -20.52
N ARG A 376 3.53 2.04 -19.94
CA ARG A 376 3.30 0.93 -18.99
C ARG A 376 2.56 1.38 -17.74
N VAL A 377 2.94 2.51 -17.16
CA VAL A 377 2.28 3.03 -15.96
C VAL A 377 0.87 3.53 -16.28
N PHE A 378 0.69 4.20 -17.43
CA PHE A 378 -0.64 4.61 -17.89
C PHE A 378 -1.56 3.41 -18.15
N ASP A 379 -1.05 2.32 -18.75
CA ASP A 379 -1.81 1.08 -18.97
C ASP A 379 -2.33 0.49 -17.66
N LEU A 380 -1.51 0.46 -16.60
CA LEU A 380 -1.97 0.02 -15.28
C LEU A 380 -3.13 0.87 -14.76
N ILE A 381 -3.01 2.19 -14.87
CA ILE A 381 -4.03 3.14 -14.38
C ILE A 381 -5.32 2.99 -15.20
N ALA A 382 -5.21 2.94 -16.52
CA ALA A 382 -6.36 2.83 -17.43
C ALA A 382 -7.12 1.51 -17.21
N ARG A 383 -6.43 0.37 -17.17
CA ARG A 383 -7.04 -0.94 -16.92
C ARG A 383 -7.70 -1.00 -15.55
N ARG A 384 -7.06 -0.46 -14.50
CA ARG A 384 -7.61 -0.42 -13.16
C ARG A 384 -8.90 0.43 -13.10
N PHE A 385 -8.93 1.56 -13.80
CA PHE A 385 -10.10 2.42 -13.91
C PHE A 385 -11.25 1.76 -14.69
N ILE A 386 -10.97 1.07 -15.79
CA ILE A 386 -11.99 0.34 -16.55
C ILE A 386 -12.59 -0.80 -15.72
N ALA A 387 -11.73 -1.55 -15.02
CA ALA A 387 -12.11 -2.75 -14.28
C ALA A 387 -13.15 -2.48 -13.17
N VAL A 388 -13.15 -1.29 -12.53
CA VAL A 388 -14.09 -0.97 -11.44
C VAL A 388 -15.54 -0.84 -11.91
N PHE A 389 -15.79 -0.76 -13.20
CA PHE A 389 -17.13 -0.73 -13.81
C PHE A 389 -17.60 -2.09 -14.31
N TYR A 390 -16.75 -3.11 -14.25
CA TYR A 390 -17.07 -4.48 -14.60
C TYR A 390 -17.70 -5.24 -13.41
N PRO A 391 -18.46 -6.31 -13.71
CA PRO A 391 -19.01 -7.16 -12.66
C PRO A 391 -17.91 -7.91 -11.90
N ASP A 392 -18.24 -8.37 -10.71
CA ASP A 392 -17.38 -9.23 -9.90
C ASP A 392 -17.01 -10.51 -10.67
N CYS A 393 -15.78 -10.98 -10.48
CA CYS A 393 -15.38 -12.31 -10.90
C CYS A 393 -16.10 -13.34 -10.03
N LYS A 394 -16.84 -14.30 -10.63
CA LYS A 394 -17.45 -15.41 -9.93
C LYS A 394 -16.57 -16.64 -10.05
N PHE A 395 -16.34 -17.32 -8.96
CA PHE A 395 -15.55 -18.54 -8.91
C PHE A 395 -16.19 -19.56 -7.99
N ALA A 396 -15.84 -20.82 -8.19
CA ALA A 396 -16.19 -21.92 -7.30
C ALA A 396 -14.92 -22.50 -6.69
N THR A 397 -14.90 -22.67 -5.37
CA THR A 397 -13.86 -23.42 -4.66
C THR A 397 -14.40 -24.80 -4.33
N THR A 398 -13.74 -25.83 -4.85
CA THR A 398 -14.05 -27.23 -4.52
C THR A 398 -13.04 -27.72 -3.50
N THR A 399 -13.50 -28.17 -2.36
CA THR A 399 -12.70 -28.84 -1.34
C THR A 399 -13.10 -30.30 -1.29
N VAL A 400 -12.12 -31.17 -1.45
CA VAL A 400 -12.28 -32.61 -1.37
C VAL A 400 -11.53 -33.10 -0.15
N LEU A 401 -12.23 -33.79 0.72
CA LEU A 401 -11.64 -34.50 1.85
C LEU A 401 -11.63 -36.01 1.54
N GLY A 402 -10.58 -36.64 1.94
CA GLY A 402 -10.44 -38.09 1.85
C GLY A 402 -9.76 -38.67 3.09
N GLU A 403 -9.76 -39.97 3.21
CA GLU A 403 -9.20 -40.67 4.36
C GLU A 403 -8.53 -41.97 3.93
N VAL A 404 -7.43 -42.29 4.58
CA VAL A 404 -6.76 -43.59 4.53
C VAL A 404 -6.34 -43.95 5.95
N GLU A 405 -6.82 -45.10 6.48
CA GLU A 405 -6.47 -45.60 7.83
C GLU A 405 -6.57 -44.48 8.90
N SER A 406 -7.72 -43.76 8.92
CA SER A 406 -7.98 -42.65 9.86
C SER A 406 -7.10 -41.40 9.69
N ILE A 407 -6.28 -41.34 8.65
CA ILE A 407 -5.53 -40.12 8.29
C ILE A 407 -6.33 -39.33 7.28
N GLU A 408 -6.71 -38.12 7.67
CA GLU A 408 -7.44 -37.18 6.79
C GLU A 408 -6.53 -36.55 5.75
N PHE A 409 -7.03 -36.41 4.53
CA PHE A 409 -6.35 -35.72 3.40
C PHE A 409 -7.27 -34.68 2.79
N LYS A 410 -6.67 -33.62 2.26
CA LYS A 410 -7.39 -32.51 1.64
C LYS A 410 -6.77 -32.10 0.30
N ALA A 411 -7.63 -31.93 -0.68
CA ALA A 411 -7.30 -31.19 -1.90
C ALA A 411 -8.26 -30.02 -2.09
N THR A 412 -7.78 -28.91 -2.63
CA THR A 412 -8.59 -27.72 -2.93
C THR A 412 -8.33 -27.27 -4.33
N GLY A 413 -9.39 -27.01 -5.09
CA GLY A 413 -9.33 -26.44 -6.41
C GLY A 413 -10.17 -25.17 -6.52
N LYS A 414 -9.81 -24.30 -7.45
CA LYS A 414 -10.55 -23.06 -7.78
C LYS A 414 -10.86 -23.07 -9.27
N GLN A 415 -12.10 -22.83 -9.62
CA GLN A 415 -12.59 -22.71 -10.98
C GLN A 415 -13.24 -21.37 -11.18
N ILE A 416 -12.82 -20.61 -12.19
CA ILE A 416 -13.48 -19.36 -12.58
C ILE A 416 -14.73 -19.70 -13.37
N LEU A 417 -15.90 -19.26 -12.89
CA LEU A 417 -17.20 -19.45 -13.53
C LEU A 417 -17.50 -18.30 -14.51
N GLU A 418 -17.31 -17.07 -14.04
CA GLU A 418 -17.47 -15.86 -14.83
C GLU A 418 -16.27 -14.94 -14.54
N PRO A 419 -15.43 -14.62 -15.52
CA PRO A 419 -14.20 -13.87 -15.26
C PRO A 419 -14.44 -12.42 -14.81
N GLY A 420 -15.59 -11.81 -15.19
CA GLY A 420 -15.91 -10.44 -14.79
C GLY A 420 -14.80 -9.46 -15.14
N TRP A 421 -14.39 -8.64 -14.17
CA TRP A 421 -13.34 -7.63 -14.33
C TRP A 421 -11.96 -8.20 -14.73
N ARG A 422 -11.70 -9.48 -14.48
CA ARG A 422 -10.41 -10.12 -14.79
C ARG A 422 -10.08 -10.11 -16.28
N VAL A 423 -11.08 -10.06 -17.17
CA VAL A 423 -10.88 -9.98 -18.63
C VAL A 423 -10.03 -8.79 -19.06
N ILE A 424 -10.04 -7.70 -18.24
CA ILE A 424 -9.28 -6.47 -18.51
C ILE A 424 -7.77 -6.71 -18.44
N PHE A 425 -7.33 -7.64 -17.58
CA PHE A 425 -5.91 -7.93 -17.34
C PHE A 425 -5.37 -9.09 -18.18
N GLY A 426 -6.24 -9.73 -18.97
CA GLY A 426 -5.91 -10.93 -19.75
C GLY A 426 -5.92 -12.19 -18.91
N THR A 427 -6.08 -13.35 -19.54
CA THR A 427 -5.79 -14.64 -18.91
C THR A 427 -4.28 -14.71 -18.68
N PRO A 428 -3.79 -15.16 -17.50
CA PRO A 428 -2.37 -15.40 -17.31
C PRO A 428 -1.88 -16.34 -18.41
N SER A 429 -1.06 -15.84 -19.34
CA SER A 429 -0.44 -16.72 -20.33
C SER A 429 0.53 -17.63 -19.59
N ALA A 430 0.63 -18.89 -20.00
CA ALA A 430 1.54 -19.90 -19.42
C ALA A 430 3.04 -19.48 -19.40
N GLN A 431 3.37 -18.31 -19.97
CA GLN A 431 4.71 -17.72 -19.98
C GLN A 431 4.94 -16.61 -18.93
N SER A 432 3.92 -16.16 -18.20
CA SER A 432 4.04 -15.24 -17.07
C SER A 432 4.17 -15.95 -15.72
N GLN A 433 4.61 -17.21 -15.71
CA GLN A 433 4.82 -18.08 -14.54
C GLN A 433 6.07 -17.71 -13.75
N GLU A 434 6.41 -16.45 -13.56
CA GLU A 434 7.32 -16.03 -12.52
C GLU A 434 6.57 -15.34 -11.38
N LYS A 435 6.19 -16.18 -10.39
CA LYS A 435 6.05 -15.82 -8.97
C LYS A 435 5.10 -14.68 -8.63
N GLU A 436 3.83 -14.81 -8.93
CA GLU A 436 2.82 -14.21 -8.05
C GLU A 436 2.66 -15.09 -6.82
N GLU A 437 2.68 -14.46 -5.64
CA GLU A 437 2.52 -15.10 -4.34
C GLU A 437 1.34 -16.07 -4.34
N LYS A 438 1.57 -17.26 -3.77
CA LYS A 438 0.61 -18.37 -3.61
C LYS A 438 -0.84 -17.92 -3.47
N GLY A 439 -1.61 -18.10 -4.49
CA GLY A 439 -3.05 -18.01 -4.44
C GLY A 439 -3.63 -17.39 -5.68
N GLU A 440 -3.85 -18.17 -6.72
CA GLU A 440 -4.96 -17.95 -7.65
C GLU A 440 -4.74 -18.51 -9.06
N GLU A 441 -3.91 -19.54 -9.19
CA GLU A 441 -3.98 -20.34 -10.41
C GLU A 441 -5.29 -21.12 -10.40
N GLU A 442 -5.98 -21.11 -11.53
CA GLU A 442 -7.14 -21.93 -11.75
C GLU A 442 -6.70 -23.41 -11.70
N ASN A 443 -7.07 -24.07 -10.64
CA ASN A 443 -6.82 -25.50 -10.46
C ASN A 443 -8.17 -26.22 -10.41
N VAL A 444 -8.61 -26.75 -11.54
CA VAL A 444 -9.88 -27.47 -11.64
C VAL A 444 -9.65 -28.91 -11.23
N LEU A 445 -10.24 -29.31 -10.12
CA LEU A 445 -10.21 -30.70 -9.67
C LEU A 445 -11.13 -31.56 -10.55
N PRO A 446 -10.78 -32.85 -10.79
CA PRO A 446 -11.72 -33.84 -11.33
C PRO A 446 -13.00 -33.92 -10.50
N ALA A 447 -14.05 -34.38 -11.13
CA ALA A 447 -15.30 -34.65 -10.40
C ALA A 447 -15.12 -35.87 -9.46
N PHE A 448 -15.10 -35.59 -8.16
CA PHE A 448 -15.06 -36.60 -7.11
C PHE A 448 -16.48 -36.87 -6.56
N VAL A 449 -16.71 -38.11 -6.12
CA VAL A 449 -17.98 -38.51 -5.51
C VAL A 449 -17.71 -39.02 -4.10
N LYS A 450 -18.53 -38.57 -3.14
CA LYS A 450 -18.44 -39.03 -1.75
C LYS A 450 -18.62 -40.54 -1.69
N GLY A 451 -17.72 -41.23 -1.00
CA GLY A 451 -17.69 -42.68 -0.86
C GLY A 451 -16.93 -43.41 -1.97
N GLU A 452 -16.46 -42.73 -3.01
CA GLU A 452 -15.57 -43.37 -3.99
C GLU A 452 -14.26 -43.76 -3.34
N SER A 453 -13.72 -44.92 -3.74
CA SER A 453 -12.50 -45.47 -3.18
C SER A 453 -11.66 -46.15 -4.24
N GLY A 454 -10.34 -46.12 -4.08
CA GLY A 454 -9.44 -46.75 -5.04
C GLY A 454 -7.97 -46.65 -4.65
N PRO A 455 -7.10 -47.20 -5.51
CA PRO A 455 -5.66 -47.17 -5.28
C PRO A 455 -5.11 -45.74 -5.37
N HIS A 456 -4.14 -45.46 -4.53
CA HIS A 456 -3.46 -44.17 -4.49
C HIS A 456 -1.93 -44.35 -4.35
N VAL A 457 -1.18 -43.30 -4.54
CA VAL A 457 0.29 -43.29 -4.45
C VAL A 457 0.71 -42.30 -3.38
N PRO A 458 0.92 -42.76 -2.14
CA PRO A 458 1.40 -41.90 -1.06
C PRO A 458 2.91 -41.71 -1.11
N ASP A 459 3.37 -40.54 -0.69
CA ASP A 459 4.79 -40.21 -0.59
C ASP A 459 5.04 -39.22 0.56
N LEU A 460 6.27 -39.22 1.07
CA LEU A 460 6.73 -38.38 2.17
C LEU A 460 7.76 -37.38 1.66
N TYR A 461 7.37 -36.12 1.57
CA TYR A 461 8.20 -35.03 1.04
C TYR A 461 9.01 -34.35 2.15
N GLU A 462 10.32 -34.38 2.02
CA GLU A 462 11.23 -33.65 2.90
C GLU A 462 11.21 -32.17 2.56
N LYS A 463 11.08 -31.34 3.57
CA LYS A 463 11.04 -29.87 3.48
C LYS A 463 11.92 -29.22 4.55
N TRP A 464 12.34 -28.03 4.26
CA TRP A 464 13.05 -27.17 5.21
C TRP A 464 12.34 -25.84 5.32
N THR A 465 12.23 -25.31 6.55
CA THR A 465 11.75 -23.95 6.74
C THR A 465 12.72 -22.98 6.08
N GLN A 466 12.19 -21.90 5.52
CA GLN A 466 12.98 -20.90 4.82
C GLN A 466 13.00 -19.60 5.63
N PRO A 467 14.11 -18.84 5.60
CA PRO A 467 14.13 -17.52 6.20
C PRO A 467 13.15 -16.59 5.49
N PRO A 468 12.70 -15.51 6.16
CA PRO A 468 11.91 -14.50 5.50
C PRO A 468 12.73 -13.88 4.35
N ARG A 469 12.06 -13.51 3.26
CA ARG A 469 12.73 -12.88 2.11
C ARG A 469 13.22 -11.47 2.47
N PRO A 470 14.32 -10.99 1.91
CA PRO A 470 14.69 -9.58 1.98
C PRO A 470 13.55 -8.68 1.50
N TYR A 471 13.49 -7.47 2.03
CA TYR A 471 12.54 -6.51 1.52
C TYR A 471 12.86 -6.11 0.07
N THR A 472 11.84 -6.10 -0.78
CA THR A 472 11.80 -5.31 -2.00
C THR A 472 11.23 -3.93 -1.68
N GLU A 473 11.34 -2.94 -2.57
CA GLU A 473 10.67 -1.65 -2.36
C GLU A 473 9.17 -1.83 -2.16
N ALA A 474 8.53 -2.69 -2.95
CA ALA A 474 7.10 -2.99 -2.81
C ALA A 474 6.74 -3.52 -1.41
N THR A 475 7.49 -4.51 -0.91
CA THR A 475 7.20 -5.10 0.41
C THR A 475 7.56 -4.18 1.56
N LEU A 476 8.58 -3.32 1.38
CA LEU A 476 8.94 -2.29 2.35
C LEU A 476 7.85 -1.22 2.45
N LEU A 477 7.37 -0.69 1.32
CA LEU A 477 6.26 0.27 1.28
C LEU A 477 5.02 -0.27 1.97
N LEU A 478 4.62 -1.52 1.68
CA LEU A 478 3.49 -2.17 2.35
C LEU A 478 3.70 -2.32 3.87
N SER A 479 4.94 -2.57 4.32
CA SER A 479 5.25 -2.66 5.75
C SER A 479 5.17 -1.30 6.45
N LEU A 480 5.52 -0.21 5.75
CA LEU A 480 5.49 1.16 6.28
C LEU A 480 4.06 1.67 6.53
N ILE A 481 3.05 1.17 5.81
CA ILE A 481 1.63 1.54 6.03
C ILE A 481 1.16 1.12 7.43
N HIS A 482 1.83 0.16 8.06
CA HIS A 482 1.46 -0.41 9.35
C HIS A 482 2.29 0.11 10.54
N ILE A 483 3.14 1.11 10.33
CA ILE A 483 3.90 1.83 11.35
C ILE A 483 3.21 3.17 11.65
#